data_54db85066e3483b9dcdbc9feaac90a7f
#
_entry.id   54db85066e3483b9dcdbc9feaac90a7f
#
_cell.length_a   1.000
_cell.length_b   1.000
_cell.length_c   1.000
_cell.angle_alpha   90.00
_cell.angle_beta   90.00
_cell.angle_gamma   90.00
#
_symmetry.space_group_name_H-M   'P 1'
#
loop_
_entity.id
_entity.type
_entity.pdbx_description
1 polymer ?
#
loop_
_entity_poly.entity_id
_entity_poly.type
_entity_poly.pdbx_seq_one_letter_code
_entity_poly.pdbx_strand_id
1 'polypeptide(L)'
;MYSIALTTLSSLFRKYSIDPNSIGRLEVGTETLLDKSKSVKSVLMQLFEPSGNMDIEGIDTINACYGGTNALFNTLNWIDSRTWDGRDAIVVAADIALYKKGPARPTGGAGWRDHFRRGR
;
A
#
# COMPACT_ATOMS: atom_id res chain seq x y z
N MET A 1 10.33 2.84 7.29
CA MET A 1 9.04 2.38 6.77
C MET A 1 8.86 2.62 5.28
N TYR A 2 9.11 3.81 4.78
CA TYR A 2 8.98 4.10 3.35
C TYR A 2 9.85 3.16 2.48
N SER A 3 11.07 2.88 2.92
CA SER A 3 11.98 1.98 2.22
C SER A 3 11.42 0.56 2.13
N ILE A 4 10.81 0.05 3.20
CA ILE A 4 10.18 -1.27 3.22
C ILE A 4 9.01 -1.31 2.25
N ALA A 5 8.14 -0.30 2.29
CA ALA A 5 6.97 -0.22 1.41
C ALA A 5 7.38 -0.12 -0.06
N LEU A 6 8.37 0.73 -0.39
CA LEU A 6 8.90 0.87 -1.75
C LEU A 6 9.49 -0.44 -2.27
N THR A 7 10.29 -1.10 -1.46
CA THR A 7 10.91 -2.39 -1.83
C THR A 7 9.85 -3.46 -2.05
N THR A 8 8.86 -3.53 -1.17
CA THR A 8 7.77 -4.50 -1.26
C THR A 8 6.95 -4.31 -2.53
N LEU A 9 6.56 -3.09 -2.84
CA LEU A 9 5.78 -2.78 -4.03
C LEU A 9 6.58 -2.97 -5.32
N SER A 10 7.84 -2.53 -5.34
CA SER A 10 8.75 -2.73 -6.47
C SER A 10 8.96 -4.22 -6.76
N SER A 11 9.10 -5.03 -5.71
CA SER A 11 9.20 -6.49 -5.80
C SER A 11 7.94 -7.11 -6.41
N LEU A 12 6.76 -6.64 -6.03
CA LEU A 12 5.49 -7.09 -6.60
C LEU A 12 5.43 -6.85 -8.11
N PHE A 13 5.74 -5.64 -8.56
CA PHE A 13 5.75 -5.29 -9.98
C PHE A 13 6.70 -6.19 -10.78
N ARG A 14 7.90 -6.40 -10.27
CA ARG A 14 8.92 -7.19 -10.93
C ARG A 14 8.56 -8.67 -10.99
N LYS A 15 8.07 -9.23 -9.87
CA LYS A 15 7.78 -10.67 -9.74
C LYS A 15 6.63 -11.11 -10.61
N TYR A 16 5.61 -10.29 -10.78
CA TYR A 16 4.39 -10.64 -11.51
C TYR A 16 4.22 -9.87 -12.82
N SER A 17 5.23 -9.11 -13.24
CA SER A 17 5.21 -8.31 -14.48
C SER A 17 3.96 -7.42 -14.58
N ILE A 18 3.59 -6.78 -13.47
CA ILE A 18 2.42 -5.90 -13.41
C ILE A 18 2.70 -4.61 -14.17
N ASP A 19 1.80 -4.25 -15.07
CA ASP A 19 1.86 -2.96 -15.77
C ASP A 19 1.40 -1.84 -14.82
N PRO A 20 2.27 -0.86 -14.48
CA PRO A 20 1.88 0.27 -13.64
C PRO A 20 0.69 1.06 -14.18
N ASN A 21 0.47 1.08 -15.49
CA ASN A 21 -0.67 1.77 -16.11
C ASN A 21 -2.01 1.04 -15.88
N SER A 22 -1.99 -0.22 -15.47
CA SER A 22 -3.21 -0.98 -15.17
C SER A 22 -3.76 -0.72 -13.76
N ILE A 23 -3.06 0.06 -12.95
CA ILE A 23 -3.43 0.31 -11.56
C ILE A 23 -4.24 1.58 -11.43
N GLY A 24 -5.41 1.47 -10.80
CA GLY A 24 -6.31 2.59 -10.54
C GLY A 24 -6.46 2.96 -9.07
N ARG A 25 -6.05 2.07 -8.16
CA ARG A 25 -6.15 2.32 -6.73
C ARG A 25 -4.97 1.72 -5.97
N LEU A 26 -4.44 2.50 -5.03
CA LEU A 26 -3.36 2.10 -4.13
C LEU A 26 -3.74 2.45 -2.70
N GLU A 27 -4.02 1.44 -1.90
CA GLU A 27 -4.34 1.58 -0.48
C GLU A 27 -3.16 1.13 0.37
N VAL A 28 -2.84 1.90 1.39
CA VAL A 28 -1.78 1.57 2.35
C VAL A 28 -2.38 1.41 3.73
N GLY A 29 -2.11 0.29 4.37
CA GLY A 29 -2.45 0.04 5.77
C GLY A 29 -1.18 0.13 6.63
N THR A 30 -1.23 0.95 7.67
CA THR A 30 -0.11 1.12 8.61
C THR A 30 -0.60 1.52 9.99
N GLU A 31 0.17 1.22 11.02
CA GLU A 31 -0.06 1.79 12.36
C GLU A 31 0.99 2.86 12.71
N THR A 32 1.91 3.14 11.80
CA THR A 32 3.01 4.07 12.01
C THR A 32 2.79 5.37 11.27
N LEU A 33 2.74 6.49 11.98
CA LEU A 33 2.72 7.83 11.42
C LEU A 33 4.07 8.50 11.66
N LEU A 34 4.96 8.48 10.65
CA LEU A 34 6.28 9.09 10.73
C LEU A 34 6.29 10.57 10.37
N ASP A 35 5.53 10.96 9.36
CA ASP A 35 5.42 12.33 8.87
C ASP A 35 3.96 12.64 8.55
N LYS A 36 3.40 13.62 9.26
CA LYS A 36 2.00 14.04 9.09
C LYS A 36 1.74 14.74 7.76
N SER A 37 2.77 15.31 7.15
CA SER A 37 2.65 16.04 5.89
C SER A 37 2.75 15.16 4.65
N LYS A 38 3.10 13.90 4.81
CA LYS A 38 3.45 13.02 3.70
C LYS A 38 2.91 11.61 3.91
N SER A 39 1.95 11.21 3.10
CA SER A 39 1.42 9.86 3.15
C SER A 39 2.40 8.84 2.56
N VAL A 40 2.30 7.60 3.01
CA VAL A 40 3.07 6.50 2.41
C VAL A 40 2.63 6.29 0.96
N LYS A 41 1.33 6.40 0.68
CA LYS A 41 0.79 6.34 -0.69
C LYS A 41 1.50 7.35 -1.60
N SER A 42 1.68 8.59 -1.16
CA SER A 42 2.37 9.62 -1.93
C SER A 42 3.83 9.28 -2.23
N VAL A 43 4.52 8.64 -1.30
CA VAL A 43 5.89 8.15 -1.53
C VAL A 43 5.90 7.02 -2.55
N LEU A 44 4.96 6.09 -2.45
CA LEU A 44 4.87 4.96 -3.37
C LEU A 44 4.52 5.38 -4.80
N MET A 45 3.89 6.54 -4.98
CA MET A 45 3.61 7.08 -6.30
C MET A 45 4.87 7.31 -7.15
N GLN A 46 6.04 7.41 -6.55
CA GLN A 46 7.32 7.49 -7.27
C GLN A 46 7.55 6.29 -8.19
N LEU A 47 7.03 5.11 -7.84
CA LEU A 47 7.18 3.91 -8.67
C LEU A 47 6.33 3.95 -9.94
N PHE A 48 5.35 4.86 -10.01
CA PHE A 48 4.48 5.05 -11.17
C PHE A 48 4.94 6.18 -12.08
N GLU A 49 5.86 7.04 -11.65
CA GLU A 49 6.34 8.18 -12.45
C GLU A 49 6.90 7.77 -13.82
N PRO A 50 7.73 6.72 -13.95
CA PRO A 50 8.23 6.31 -15.26
C PRO A 50 7.16 5.88 -16.24
N SER A 51 6.01 5.39 -15.75
CA SER A 51 4.88 4.99 -16.60
C SER A 51 4.00 6.15 -17.01
N GLY A 52 4.11 7.30 -16.33
CA GLY A 52 3.23 8.46 -16.50
C GLY A 52 1.86 8.31 -15.86
N ASN A 53 1.56 7.22 -15.17
CA ASN A 53 0.28 7.01 -14.51
C ASN A 53 0.23 7.75 -13.16
N MET A 54 -0.33 8.96 -13.17
CA MET A 54 -0.54 9.78 -11.98
C MET A 54 -2.00 9.76 -11.50
N ASP A 55 -2.89 9.10 -12.22
CA ASP A 55 -4.31 8.99 -11.89
C ASP A 55 -4.60 7.71 -11.09
N ILE A 56 -4.10 7.68 -9.87
CA ILE A 56 -4.25 6.56 -8.94
C ILE A 56 -4.88 7.07 -7.65
N GLU A 57 -6.10 6.62 -7.37
CA GLU A 57 -6.80 6.91 -6.12
C GLU A 57 -6.22 6.08 -4.97
N GLY A 58 -6.43 6.54 -3.75
CA GLY A 58 -6.08 5.78 -2.55
C GLY A 58 -5.64 6.65 -1.40
N ILE A 59 -5.56 6.03 -0.24
CA ILE A 59 -5.19 6.67 1.02
C ILE A 59 -4.30 5.77 1.86
N ASP A 60 -3.68 6.37 2.89
CA ASP A 60 -3.14 5.61 4.00
C ASP A 60 -4.27 5.37 5.03
N THR A 61 -4.43 4.14 5.44
CA THR A 61 -5.32 3.77 6.54
C THR A 61 -4.49 3.51 7.78
N ILE A 62 -4.66 4.33 8.81
CA ILE A 62 -3.90 4.24 10.05
C ILE A 62 -4.84 3.80 11.16
N ASN A 63 -4.73 2.55 11.56
CA ASN A 63 -5.56 1.97 12.62
C ASN A 63 -4.89 0.73 13.21
N ALA A 64 -3.91 0.92 14.06
CA ALA A 64 -3.24 -0.16 14.80
C ALA A 64 -3.12 -1.44 13.97
N CYS A 65 -3.41 -2.60 14.56
CA CYS A 65 -3.34 -3.90 13.87
C CYS A 65 -4.44 -4.11 12.81
N TYR A 66 -5.41 -3.21 12.67
CA TYR A 66 -6.52 -3.31 11.72
C TYR A 66 -6.28 -2.56 10.40
N GLY A 67 -5.28 -1.70 10.33
CA GLY A 67 -5.04 -0.83 9.16
C GLY A 67 -4.93 -1.60 7.84
N GLY A 68 -4.18 -2.69 7.81
CA GLY A 68 -4.05 -3.52 6.61
C GLY A 68 -5.36 -4.18 6.18
N THR A 69 -6.12 -4.72 7.13
CA THR A 69 -7.43 -5.32 6.86
C THR A 69 -8.43 -4.28 6.35
N ASN A 70 -8.42 -3.09 6.94
CA ASN A 70 -9.31 -2.00 6.50
C ASN A 70 -8.94 -1.53 5.08
N ALA A 71 -7.66 -1.41 4.77
CA ALA A 71 -7.21 -1.08 3.41
C ALA A 71 -7.68 -2.12 2.40
N LEU A 72 -7.63 -3.40 2.77
CA LEU A 72 -8.14 -4.49 1.94
C LEU A 72 -9.64 -4.34 1.69
N PHE A 73 -10.44 -4.12 2.73
CA PHE A 73 -11.89 -3.96 2.58
C PHE A 73 -12.25 -2.72 1.76
N ASN A 74 -11.56 -1.60 1.95
CA ASN A 74 -11.75 -0.40 1.13
C ASN A 74 -11.49 -0.70 -0.35
N THR A 75 -10.47 -1.46 -0.64
CA THR A 75 -10.10 -1.86 -1.99
C THR A 75 -11.16 -2.76 -2.62
N LEU A 76 -11.63 -3.77 -1.90
CA LEU A 76 -12.68 -4.66 -2.38
C LEU A 76 -13.99 -3.91 -2.62
N ASN A 77 -14.35 -3.00 -1.73
CA ASN A 77 -15.54 -2.16 -1.90
C ASN A 77 -15.43 -1.26 -3.13
N TRP A 78 -14.23 -0.71 -3.42
CA TRP A 78 -14.02 0.08 -4.63
C TRP A 78 -14.21 -0.76 -5.89
N ILE A 79 -13.65 -1.96 -5.94
CA ILE A 79 -13.79 -2.87 -7.08
C ILE A 79 -15.26 -3.24 -7.33
N ASP A 80 -16.06 -3.39 -6.26
CA ASP A 80 -17.49 -3.68 -6.37
C ASP A 80 -18.37 -2.45 -6.56
N SER A 81 -17.81 -1.25 -6.46
CA SER A 81 -18.57 -0.02 -6.59
C SER A 81 -18.91 0.30 -8.04
N ARG A 82 -19.89 1.21 -8.23
CA ARG A 82 -20.25 1.74 -9.55
C ARG A 82 -19.17 2.66 -10.13
N THR A 83 -18.28 3.17 -9.29
CA THR A 83 -17.17 4.05 -9.71
C THR A 83 -15.94 3.29 -10.20
N TRP A 84 -15.97 1.95 -10.11
CA TRP A 84 -14.86 1.15 -10.62
C TRP A 84 -14.71 1.31 -12.13
N ASP A 85 -13.51 1.64 -12.56
CA ASP A 85 -13.19 1.97 -13.96
C ASP A 85 -12.52 0.81 -14.73
N GLY A 86 -12.48 -0.37 -14.15
CA GLY A 86 -11.90 -1.56 -14.78
C GLY A 86 -10.43 -1.80 -14.48
N ARG A 87 -9.78 -0.85 -13.81
CA ARG A 87 -8.36 -1.00 -13.45
C ARG A 87 -8.19 -1.83 -12.18
N ASP A 88 -6.98 -2.35 -12.01
CA ASP A 88 -6.62 -3.16 -10.85
C ASP A 88 -6.31 -2.28 -9.63
N ALA A 89 -6.23 -2.89 -8.47
CA ALA A 89 -5.89 -2.23 -7.22
C ALA A 89 -4.76 -2.95 -6.51
N ILE A 90 -3.98 -2.20 -5.74
CA ILE A 90 -2.90 -2.73 -4.92
C ILE A 90 -3.14 -2.33 -3.46
N VAL A 91 -2.94 -3.28 -2.56
CA VAL A 91 -2.91 -3.06 -1.12
C VAL A 91 -1.49 -3.31 -0.61
N VAL A 92 -0.97 -2.37 0.15
CA VAL A 92 0.32 -2.49 0.84
C VAL A 92 0.08 -2.31 2.34
N ALA A 93 0.60 -3.21 3.14
CA ALA A 93 0.68 -3.04 4.58
C ALA A 93 2.14 -3.05 4.99
N ALA A 94 2.58 -2.01 5.68
CA ALA A 94 3.98 -1.88 6.10
C ALA A 94 4.07 -1.11 7.42
N ASP A 95 4.90 -1.61 8.32
CA ASP A 95 5.09 -1.02 9.63
C ASP A 95 6.54 -1.15 10.11
N ILE A 96 6.93 -0.24 10.99
CA ILE A 96 8.13 -0.34 11.81
C ILE A 96 7.71 -0.17 13.26
N ALA A 97 8.01 -1.19 14.08
CA ALA A 97 7.74 -1.15 15.51
C ALA A 97 9.00 -0.77 16.28
N LEU A 98 8.90 0.24 17.12
CA LEU A 98 9.95 0.65 18.07
C LEU A 98 9.50 0.28 19.48
N TYR A 99 10.33 -0.51 20.16
CA TYR A 99 10.05 -0.94 21.52
C TYR A 99 10.99 -0.23 22.50
N LYS A 100 10.49 0.07 23.70
CA LYS A 100 11.32 0.56 24.79
C LYS A 100 12.39 -0.48 25.14
N LYS A 101 13.54 -0.03 25.67
CA LYS A 101 14.55 -0.95 26.22
C LYS A 101 13.90 -1.92 27.20
N GLY A 102 14.14 -3.23 26.99
CA GLY A 102 13.57 -4.29 27.80
C GLY A 102 13.77 -5.64 27.12
N PRO A 103 13.02 -6.69 27.54
CA PRO A 103 13.15 -8.03 26.96
C PRO A 103 12.65 -8.12 25.51
N ALA A 104 11.84 -7.18 25.04
CA ALA A 104 11.40 -7.12 23.65
C ALA A 104 12.49 -6.54 22.74
N ARG A 105 12.49 -6.94 21.49
CA ARG A 105 13.42 -6.38 20.49
C ARG A 105 13.19 -4.88 20.31
N PRO A 106 14.25 -4.08 20.18
CA PRO A 106 14.12 -2.63 20.09
C PRO A 106 13.50 -2.14 18.77
N THR A 107 13.63 -2.89 17.68
CA THR A 107 13.06 -2.50 16.38
C THR A 107 12.65 -3.71 15.58
N GLY A 108 11.60 -3.54 14.77
CA GLY A 108 11.17 -4.51 13.79
C GLY A 108 10.45 -3.81 12.65
N GLY A 109 10.48 -4.41 11.47
CA GLY A 109 9.77 -3.93 10.31
C GLY A 109 9.18 -5.07 9.52
N ALA A 110 8.03 -4.84 8.91
CA ALA A 110 7.35 -5.79 8.06
C ALA A 110 6.63 -5.09 6.93
N GLY A 111 6.50 -5.77 5.81
CA GLY A 111 5.73 -5.31 4.67
C GLY A 111 4.99 -6.47 4.02
N TRP A 112 3.78 -6.21 3.64
CA TRP A 112 2.93 -7.12 2.87
C TRP A 112 2.24 -6.35 1.77
N ARG A 113 1.99 -7.02 0.66
CA ARG A 113 1.26 -6.44 -0.48
C ARG A 113 0.48 -7.52 -1.19
N ASP A 114 -0.56 -7.08 -1.87
CA ASP A 114 -1.30 -7.91 -2.79
C ASP A 114 -1.88 -7.08 -3.93
N HIS A 115 -2.25 -7.78 -4.98
CA HIS A 115 -2.78 -7.22 -6.21
C HIS A 115 -4.16 -7.82 -6.47
N PHE A 116 -5.15 -6.96 -6.64
CA PHE A 116 -6.54 -7.36 -6.78
C PHE A 116 -7.09 -6.99 -8.15
N ARG A 117 -7.78 -7.95 -8.72
CA ARG A 117 -8.51 -7.81 -9.98
C ARG A 117 -9.89 -8.41 -9.81
N ARG A 118 -10.89 -7.75 -10.36
CA ARG A 118 -12.23 -8.31 -10.40
C ARG A 118 -12.28 -9.50 -11.35
N GLY A 119 -12.82 -10.62 -10.89
CA GLY A 119 -13.09 -11.79 -11.73
C GLY A 119 -14.08 -11.45 -12.85
N ARG A 120 -13.87 -12.03 -14.00
CA ARG A 120 -14.79 -11.92 -15.14
C ARG A 120 -15.89 -12.95 -15.05
#